data_415643e7a52486435fa8d5007b1df194
#
_entry.id   415643e7a52486435fa8d5007b1df194
#
_cell.length_a   1.000
_cell.length_b   1.000
_cell.length_c   1.000
_cell.angle_alpha   90.00
_cell.angle_beta   90.00
_cell.angle_gamma   90.00
#
_symmetry.space_group_name_H-M   'P 1'
#
loop_
_entity.id
_entity.type
_entity.pdbx_description
1 polymer ?
#
loop_
_entity_poly.entity_id
_entity_poly.type
_entity_poly.pdbx_seq_one_letter_code
_entity_poly.pdbx_strand_id
1 'polypeptide(L)'
;LAPMRRAIAAAMARSKREIPHYYLQTRIDMRAALAWLQAENQRRSLTERLLPAVVLLKATARALRDVPSLNGHWIDGSLHVAEQVHLGFAIALKGGGLLAPAVHDVDTKSCGALMAELHDLIPRARAGRLRSSEMTDATLTVTNLGDLGVESVFGVIYPPQVAIVGFGRILDQPWAEQGMVGVRPVVTASLAADHRATDGHIGARFLDALSRHLQHPEQL
;
A
#
# COMPACT_ATOMS: atom_id res chain seq x y z
N LEU A 1 9.78 -17.37 -16.93
CA LEU A 1 8.71 -17.51 -15.88
C LEU A 1 9.07 -18.55 -14.80
N ALA A 2 9.63 -19.73 -15.15
CA ALA A 2 9.92 -20.78 -14.17
C ALA A 2 10.98 -20.38 -13.11
N PRO A 3 12.09 -19.68 -13.43
CA PRO A 3 13.05 -19.20 -12.41
C PRO A 3 12.42 -18.17 -11.46
N MET A 4 11.72 -17.18 -12.00
CA MET A 4 11.03 -16.15 -11.21
C MET A 4 9.97 -16.80 -10.30
N ARG A 5 9.16 -17.73 -10.81
CA ARG A 5 8.14 -18.43 -10.01
C ARG A 5 8.76 -19.22 -8.87
N ARG A 6 9.91 -19.85 -9.08
CA ARG A 6 10.67 -20.54 -8.00
C ARG A 6 11.17 -19.56 -6.94
N ALA A 7 11.71 -18.41 -7.35
CA ALA A 7 12.16 -17.38 -6.41
C ALA A 7 11.01 -16.84 -5.55
N ILE A 8 9.87 -16.53 -6.17
CA ILE A 8 8.66 -16.10 -5.46
C ILE A 8 8.21 -17.19 -4.48
N ALA A 9 8.12 -18.45 -4.93
CA ALA A 9 7.70 -19.57 -4.09
C ALA A 9 8.63 -19.72 -2.87
N ALA A 10 9.94 -19.65 -3.07
CA ALA A 10 10.93 -19.73 -1.99
C ALA A 10 10.76 -18.54 -0.99
N ALA A 11 10.60 -17.33 -1.49
CA ALA A 11 10.40 -16.15 -0.65
C ALA A 11 9.11 -16.23 0.18
N MET A 12 8.00 -16.65 -0.43
CA MET A 12 6.71 -16.78 0.26
C MET A 12 6.71 -17.93 1.27
N ALA A 13 7.30 -19.07 0.92
CA ALA A 13 7.47 -20.18 1.85
C ALA A 13 8.35 -19.79 3.05
N ARG A 14 9.45 -19.08 2.81
CA ARG A 14 10.31 -18.53 3.86
C ARG A 14 9.52 -17.56 4.75
N SER A 15 8.81 -16.61 4.16
CA SER A 15 8.00 -15.63 4.88
C SER A 15 7.01 -16.32 5.85
N LYS A 16 6.23 -17.27 5.35
CA LYS A 16 5.21 -17.96 6.17
C LYS A 16 5.80 -18.89 7.23
N ARG A 17 7.02 -19.38 7.05
CA ARG A 17 7.71 -20.22 8.03
C ARG A 17 8.39 -19.38 9.13
N GLU A 18 8.97 -18.21 8.78
CA GLU A 18 9.87 -17.46 9.67
C GLU A 18 9.20 -16.25 10.32
N ILE A 19 8.16 -15.69 9.67
CA ILE A 19 7.49 -14.49 10.17
C ILE A 19 6.17 -14.86 10.84
N PRO A 20 6.03 -14.62 12.15
CA PRO A 20 4.74 -14.76 12.83
C PRO A 20 3.84 -13.58 12.48
N HIS A 21 3.08 -13.72 11.37
CA HIS A 21 2.16 -12.69 10.92
C HIS A 21 1.01 -12.50 11.91
N TYR A 22 0.68 -11.25 12.24
CA TYR A 22 -0.65 -10.89 12.72
C TYR A 22 -1.38 -10.08 11.64
N TYR A 23 -2.71 -10.07 11.71
CA TYR A 23 -3.55 -9.48 10.68
C TYR A 23 -4.59 -8.57 11.32
N LEU A 24 -4.74 -7.37 10.77
CA LEU A 24 -5.78 -6.42 11.11
C LEU A 24 -6.43 -5.90 9.83
N GLN A 25 -7.69 -5.47 9.93
CA GLN A 25 -8.35 -4.75 8.85
C GLN A 25 -9.30 -3.70 9.41
N THR A 26 -9.55 -2.67 8.60
CA THR A 26 -10.57 -1.67 8.88
C THR A 26 -11.27 -1.27 7.59
N ARG A 27 -12.53 -0.85 7.70
CA ARG A 27 -13.27 -0.22 6.60
C ARG A 27 -13.12 1.29 6.71
N ILE A 28 -12.81 1.95 5.60
CA ILE A 28 -12.56 3.40 5.55
C ILE A 28 -13.54 4.02 4.56
N ASP A 29 -14.28 5.03 5.01
CA ASP A 29 -15.10 5.89 4.14
C ASP A 29 -14.17 6.68 3.20
N MET A 30 -14.37 6.53 1.89
CA MET A 30 -13.56 7.17 0.85
C MET A 30 -14.19 8.45 0.28
N ARG A 31 -15.34 8.88 0.80
CA ARG A 31 -16.09 10.03 0.29
C ARG A 31 -15.23 11.29 0.20
N ALA A 32 -14.53 11.65 1.30
CA ALA A 32 -13.67 12.83 1.32
C ALA A 32 -12.52 12.72 0.31
N ALA A 33 -11.84 11.58 0.29
CA ALA A 33 -10.72 11.33 -0.62
C ALA A 33 -11.15 11.34 -2.10
N LEU A 34 -12.30 10.74 -2.43
CA LEU A 34 -12.81 10.71 -3.81
C LEU A 34 -13.34 12.08 -4.25
N ALA A 35 -13.99 12.84 -3.38
CA ALA A 35 -14.43 14.20 -3.70
C ALA A 35 -13.24 15.13 -3.99
N TRP A 36 -12.20 15.06 -3.15
CA TRP A 36 -10.96 15.79 -3.38
C TRP A 36 -10.28 15.36 -4.70
N LEU A 37 -10.19 14.07 -4.95
CA LEU A 37 -9.61 13.52 -6.18
C LEU A 37 -10.37 14.00 -7.43
N GLN A 38 -11.70 14.04 -7.36
CA GLN A 38 -12.53 14.55 -8.45
C GLN A 38 -12.27 16.05 -8.70
N ALA A 39 -12.20 16.87 -7.65
CA ALA A 39 -11.91 18.30 -7.77
C ALA A 39 -10.52 18.56 -8.35
N GLU A 40 -9.50 17.80 -7.91
CA GLU A 40 -8.16 17.87 -8.46
C GLU A 40 -8.13 17.49 -9.95
N ASN A 41 -8.84 16.44 -10.33
CA ASN A 41 -8.88 15.96 -11.72
C ASN A 41 -9.64 16.89 -12.67
N GLN A 42 -10.51 17.76 -12.17
CA GLN A 42 -11.14 18.81 -13.00
C GLN A 42 -10.13 19.87 -13.48
N ARG A 43 -9.03 20.05 -12.76
CA ARG A 43 -7.97 21.03 -13.05
C ARG A 43 -6.81 20.44 -13.84
N ARG A 44 -6.86 19.13 -14.16
CA ARG A 44 -5.77 18.39 -14.80
C ARG A 44 -6.14 17.95 -16.21
N SER A 45 -5.15 17.88 -17.08
CA SER A 45 -5.28 17.22 -18.37
C SER A 45 -5.60 15.72 -18.20
N LEU A 46 -6.14 15.06 -19.21
CA LEU A 46 -6.46 13.63 -19.14
C LEU A 46 -5.26 12.75 -18.80
N THR A 47 -4.07 13.13 -19.27
CA THR A 47 -2.83 12.40 -19.04
C THR A 47 -2.23 12.60 -17.63
N GLU A 48 -2.65 13.68 -16.94
CA GLU A 48 -2.17 14.02 -15.60
C GLU A 48 -3.16 13.66 -14.50
N ARG A 49 -4.29 13.03 -14.84
CA ARG A 49 -5.30 12.65 -13.87
C ARG A 49 -4.75 11.68 -12.84
N LEU A 50 -5.09 11.97 -11.58
CA LEU A 50 -4.77 11.13 -10.45
C LEU A 50 -5.73 9.95 -10.37
N LEU A 51 -5.22 8.79 -9.94
CA LEU A 51 -6.01 7.61 -9.63
C LEU A 51 -6.14 7.43 -8.10
N PRO A 52 -7.20 6.77 -7.62
CA PRO A 52 -7.35 6.46 -6.19
C PRO A 52 -6.12 5.77 -5.58
N ALA A 53 -5.41 4.93 -6.36
CA ALA A 53 -4.20 4.24 -5.93
C ALA A 53 -3.11 5.20 -5.42
N VAL A 54 -2.96 6.38 -6.04
CA VAL A 54 -1.96 7.38 -5.60
C VAL A 54 -2.33 7.97 -4.25
N VAL A 55 -3.62 8.24 -4.03
CA VAL A 55 -4.12 8.76 -2.74
C VAL A 55 -3.91 7.71 -1.63
N LEU A 56 -4.18 6.44 -1.92
CA LEU A 56 -3.95 5.33 -0.99
C LEU A 56 -2.46 5.15 -0.66
N LEU A 57 -1.57 5.23 -1.66
CA LEU A 57 -0.12 5.19 -1.45
C LEU A 57 0.36 6.36 -0.59
N LYS A 58 -0.07 7.57 -0.91
CA LYS A 58 0.32 8.77 -0.16
C LYS A 58 -0.16 8.72 1.29
N ALA A 59 -1.43 8.34 1.51
CA ALA A 59 -1.98 8.17 2.86
C ALA A 59 -1.23 7.09 3.65
N THR A 60 -0.85 5.97 3.00
CA THR A 60 -0.02 4.92 3.61
C THR A 60 1.33 5.47 4.05
N ALA A 61 2.01 6.24 3.19
CA ALA A 61 3.30 6.82 3.53
C ALA A 61 3.21 7.83 4.69
N ARG A 62 2.14 8.64 4.74
CA ARG A 62 1.90 9.56 5.86
C ARG A 62 1.62 8.80 7.16
N ALA A 63 0.81 7.74 7.10
CA ALA A 63 0.55 6.89 8.26
C ALA A 63 1.82 6.19 8.80
N LEU A 64 2.77 5.84 7.91
CA LEU A 64 4.08 5.31 8.32
C LEU A 64 4.96 6.36 9.03
N ARG A 65 4.80 7.65 8.72
CA ARG A 65 5.45 8.70 9.51
C ARG A 65 4.86 8.82 10.92
N ASP A 66 3.56 8.59 11.07
CA ASP A 66 2.91 8.56 12.39
C ASP A 66 3.25 7.29 13.18
N VAL A 67 3.54 6.18 12.48
CA VAL A 67 3.85 4.86 13.08
C VAL A 67 5.09 4.24 12.41
N PRO A 68 6.29 4.78 12.65
CA PRO A 68 7.50 4.41 11.92
C PRO A 68 7.98 2.96 12.16
N SER A 69 7.57 2.30 13.24
CA SER A 69 7.94 0.91 13.52
C SER A 69 7.40 -0.11 12.50
N LEU A 70 6.46 0.28 11.63
CA LEU A 70 6.00 -0.54 10.49
C LEU A 70 6.76 -0.26 9.19
N ASN A 71 7.63 0.75 9.19
CA ASN A 71 8.45 1.15 8.04
C ASN A 71 9.88 0.66 8.22
N GLY A 72 10.18 -0.56 7.82
CA GLY A 72 11.53 -1.09 8.01
C GLY A 72 11.68 -2.57 7.77
N HIS A 73 12.78 -3.11 8.29
CA HIS A 73 13.24 -4.47 8.03
C HIS A 73 13.58 -5.20 9.33
N TRP A 74 13.33 -6.51 9.36
CA TRP A 74 13.78 -7.40 10.42
C TRP A 74 15.10 -8.04 10.00
N ILE A 75 16.20 -7.64 10.62
CA ILE A 75 17.57 -8.08 10.29
C ILE A 75 18.27 -8.47 11.58
N ASP A 76 18.95 -9.61 11.58
CA ASP A 76 19.76 -10.09 12.70
C ASP A 76 19.06 -10.06 14.07
N GLY A 77 17.78 -10.44 14.08
CA GLY A 77 16.98 -10.53 15.30
C GLY A 77 16.45 -9.19 15.84
N SER A 78 16.56 -8.11 15.08
CA SER A 78 16.10 -6.77 15.48
C SER A 78 15.37 -6.03 14.39
N LEU A 79 14.50 -5.08 14.79
CA LEU A 79 13.82 -4.16 13.88
C LEU A 79 14.76 -2.99 13.52
N HIS A 80 14.98 -2.82 12.23
CA HIS A 80 15.67 -1.66 11.66
C HIS A 80 14.65 -0.75 10.99
N VAL A 81 14.26 0.31 11.68
CA VAL A 81 13.34 1.33 11.15
C VAL A 81 14.04 2.13 10.06
N ALA A 82 13.40 2.27 8.90
CA ALA A 82 13.92 3.08 7.81
C ALA A 82 13.58 4.57 8.00
N GLU A 83 14.53 5.44 7.69
CA GLU A 83 14.31 6.89 7.74
C GLU A 83 13.42 7.37 6.58
N GLN A 84 13.65 6.81 5.38
CA GLN A 84 12.86 7.10 4.17
C GLN A 84 11.64 6.17 4.10
N VAL A 85 10.60 6.62 3.39
CA VAL A 85 9.42 5.81 3.11
C VAL A 85 9.41 5.43 1.63
N HIS A 86 9.90 4.24 1.34
CA HIS A 86 9.92 3.67 -0.01
C HIS A 86 8.87 2.55 -0.10
N LEU A 87 7.80 2.78 -0.86
CA LEU A 87 6.71 1.82 -0.94
C LEU A 87 6.86 0.89 -2.14
N GLY A 88 6.99 -0.41 -1.88
CA GLY A 88 6.86 -1.42 -2.91
C GLY A 88 5.43 -1.45 -3.44
N PHE A 89 5.22 -1.11 -4.70
CA PHE A 89 3.90 -1.13 -5.33
C PHE A 89 3.70 -2.43 -6.11
N ALA A 90 2.76 -3.28 -5.66
CA ALA A 90 2.53 -4.58 -6.25
C ALA A 90 1.92 -4.47 -7.65
N ILE A 91 2.63 -5.00 -8.66
CA ILE A 91 2.25 -4.96 -10.07
C ILE A 91 2.13 -6.38 -10.60
N ALA A 92 0.95 -6.74 -11.11
CA ALA A 92 0.74 -8.00 -11.81
C ALA A 92 1.42 -7.98 -13.20
N LEU A 93 2.12 -9.07 -13.53
CA LEU A 93 2.79 -9.24 -14.82
C LEU A 93 1.91 -9.99 -15.80
N LYS A 94 1.98 -9.62 -17.09
CA LYS A 94 1.37 -10.39 -18.18
C LYS A 94 2.00 -11.79 -18.23
N GLY A 95 1.18 -12.84 -18.17
CA GLY A 95 1.66 -14.23 -18.16
C GLY A 95 1.92 -14.80 -16.76
N GLY A 96 1.56 -14.07 -15.71
CA GLY A 96 1.64 -14.50 -14.31
C GLY A 96 2.92 -14.04 -13.61
N GLY A 97 2.82 -13.90 -12.29
CA GLY A 97 3.86 -13.35 -11.43
C GLY A 97 3.49 -11.95 -10.94
N LEU A 98 4.19 -11.53 -9.90
CA LEU A 98 4.04 -10.23 -9.25
C LEU A 98 5.41 -9.63 -9.00
N LEU A 99 5.56 -8.34 -9.27
CA LEU A 99 6.69 -7.53 -8.82
C LEU A 99 6.16 -6.42 -7.91
N ALA A 100 6.98 -6.00 -6.95
CA ALA A 100 6.66 -4.88 -6.07
C ALA A 100 7.82 -3.87 -6.06
N PRO A 101 8.07 -3.18 -7.20
CA PRO A 101 9.14 -2.19 -7.26
C PRO A 101 8.91 -1.05 -6.28
N ALA A 102 9.99 -0.52 -5.72
CA ALA A 102 9.98 0.60 -4.83
C ALA A 102 9.64 1.90 -5.55
N VAL A 103 8.63 2.59 -5.07
CA VAL A 103 8.41 4.02 -5.31
C VAL A 103 9.11 4.76 -4.18
N HIS A 104 10.12 5.56 -4.51
CA HIS A 104 10.96 6.20 -3.50
C HIS A 104 10.32 7.46 -2.91
N ASP A 105 10.61 7.74 -1.64
CA ASP A 105 10.27 8.99 -0.94
C ASP A 105 8.80 9.41 -1.09
N VAL A 106 7.88 8.45 -0.94
CA VAL A 106 6.44 8.64 -1.20
C VAL A 106 5.83 9.71 -0.29
N ASP A 107 6.32 9.81 0.94
CA ASP A 107 5.85 10.76 1.96
C ASP A 107 6.19 12.22 1.62
N THR A 108 7.23 12.48 0.85
CA THR A 108 7.67 13.84 0.49
C THR A 108 7.14 14.32 -0.87
N LYS A 109 6.78 13.40 -1.77
CA LYS A 109 6.31 13.72 -3.12
C LYS A 109 4.82 14.13 -3.13
N SER A 110 4.47 15.03 -4.03
CA SER A 110 3.05 15.33 -4.30
C SER A 110 2.35 14.17 -4.99
N CYS A 111 1.02 14.08 -4.89
CA CYS A 111 0.22 13.08 -5.61
C CYS A 111 0.45 13.13 -7.13
N GLY A 112 0.66 14.33 -7.70
CA GLY A 112 0.98 14.48 -9.12
C GLY A 112 2.32 13.86 -9.50
N ALA A 113 3.38 14.11 -8.70
CA ALA A 113 4.70 13.52 -8.91
C ALA A 113 4.66 11.99 -8.77
N LEU A 114 3.94 11.46 -7.78
CA LEU A 114 3.74 10.02 -7.60
C LEU A 114 3.00 9.39 -8.78
N MET A 115 1.98 10.06 -9.31
CA MET A 115 1.24 9.55 -10.48
C MET A 115 2.14 9.48 -11.73
N ALA A 116 2.94 10.51 -11.96
CA ALA A 116 3.91 10.53 -13.07
C ALA A 116 4.96 9.41 -12.93
N GLU A 117 5.46 9.19 -11.71
CA GLU A 117 6.41 8.10 -11.43
C GLU A 117 5.79 6.71 -11.66
N LEU A 118 4.53 6.49 -11.24
CA LEU A 118 3.82 5.23 -11.49
C LEU A 118 3.56 5.00 -12.99
N HIS A 119 3.25 6.06 -13.75
CA HIS A 119 3.09 5.97 -15.20
C HIS A 119 4.37 5.53 -15.91
N ASP A 120 5.55 5.91 -15.42
CA ASP A 120 6.84 5.45 -15.92
C ASP A 120 7.19 4.04 -15.39
N LEU A 121 7.01 3.82 -14.09
CA LEU A 121 7.44 2.59 -13.40
C LEU A 121 6.68 1.35 -13.87
N ILE A 122 5.34 1.43 -14.01
CA ILE A 122 4.51 0.27 -14.35
C ILE A 122 4.85 -0.34 -15.71
N PRO A 123 4.99 0.42 -16.81
CA PRO A 123 5.44 -0.14 -18.10
C PRO A 123 6.84 -0.72 -18.02
N ARG A 124 7.79 -0.09 -17.32
CA ARG A 124 9.15 -0.59 -17.14
C ARG A 124 9.17 -1.90 -16.36
N ALA A 125 8.39 -2.01 -15.29
CA ALA A 125 8.25 -3.23 -14.51
C ALA A 125 7.74 -4.39 -15.38
N ARG A 126 6.69 -4.14 -16.17
CA ARG A 126 6.12 -5.13 -17.11
C ARG A 126 7.07 -5.54 -18.22
N ALA A 127 7.99 -4.66 -18.59
CA ALA A 127 9.03 -4.92 -19.61
C ALA A 127 10.32 -5.51 -19.01
N GLY A 128 10.39 -5.76 -17.69
CA GLY A 128 11.59 -6.26 -17.02
C GLY A 128 12.74 -5.24 -16.98
N ARG A 129 12.45 -3.94 -17.02
CA ARG A 129 13.44 -2.84 -17.08
C ARG A 129 13.43 -2.02 -15.80
N LEU A 130 13.46 -2.69 -14.66
CA LEU A 130 13.58 -2.04 -13.36
C LEU A 130 15.04 -1.73 -13.03
N ARG A 131 15.26 -0.63 -12.31
CA ARG A 131 16.56 -0.30 -11.73
C ARG A 131 16.80 -1.17 -10.49
N SER A 132 18.07 -1.35 -10.11
CA SER A 132 18.42 -2.13 -8.93
C SER A 132 17.75 -1.58 -7.66
N SER A 133 17.80 -0.27 -7.44
CA SER A 133 17.16 0.39 -6.29
C SER A 133 15.63 0.18 -6.25
N GLU A 134 14.97 0.17 -7.40
CA GLU A 134 13.54 -0.12 -7.48
C GLU A 134 13.20 -1.57 -7.07
N MET A 135 14.18 -2.48 -7.14
CA MET A 135 14.00 -3.88 -6.74
C MET A 135 14.33 -4.15 -5.27
N THR A 136 15.18 -3.33 -4.64
CA THR A 136 15.76 -3.62 -3.32
C THR A 136 15.30 -2.68 -2.21
N ASP A 137 14.90 -1.45 -2.52
CA ASP A 137 14.83 -0.38 -1.52
C ASP A 137 13.46 -0.27 -0.82
N ALA A 138 12.47 -1.09 -1.20
CA ALA A 138 11.14 -1.03 -0.59
C ALA A 138 11.19 -1.31 0.91
N THR A 139 10.67 -0.37 1.72
CA THR A 139 10.61 -0.46 3.19
C THR A 139 9.32 -1.06 3.70
N LEU A 140 8.26 -1.01 2.89
CA LEU A 140 6.96 -1.65 3.09
C LEU A 140 6.33 -1.91 1.71
N THR A 141 5.56 -2.98 1.58
CA THR A 141 4.83 -3.27 0.34
C THR A 141 3.36 -2.87 0.45
N VAL A 142 2.82 -2.29 -0.63
CA VAL A 142 1.39 -2.02 -0.81
C VAL A 142 0.86 -2.87 -1.95
N THR A 143 -0.21 -3.61 -1.70
CA THR A 143 -0.94 -4.37 -2.72
C THR A 143 -2.37 -3.85 -2.85
N ASN A 144 -2.82 -3.65 -4.08
CA ASN A 144 -4.18 -3.21 -4.36
C ASN A 144 -4.82 -4.18 -5.37
N LEU A 145 -5.86 -4.86 -4.94
CA LEU A 145 -6.65 -5.81 -5.75
C LEU A 145 -8.03 -5.26 -6.12
N GLY A 146 -8.27 -3.97 -5.89
CA GLY A 146 -9.56 -3.34 -6.17
C GLY A 146 -9.98 -3.47 -7.63
N ASP A 147 -9.06 -3.30 -8.56
CA ASP A 147 -9.31 -3.43 -10.01
C ASP A 147 -9.68 -4.88 -10.42
N LEU A 148 -9.37 -5.87 -9.58
CA LEU A 148 -9.73 -7.26 -9.79
C LEU A 148 -11.05 -7.65 -9.10
N GLY A 149 -11.74 -6.69 -8.48
CA GLY A 149 -13.05 -6.88 -7.85
C GLY A 149 -13.00 -7.52 -6.45
N VAL A 150 -11.82 -7.63 -5.84
CA VAL A 150 -11.64 -8.24 -4.51
C VAL A 150 -11.97 -7.22 -3.43
N GLU A 151 -12.79 -7.56 -2.44
CA GLU A 151 -13.21 -6.66 -1.36
C GLU A 151 -12.13 -6.44 -0.29
N SER A 152 -11.31 -7.45 -0.05
CA SER A 152 -10.19 -7.36 0.90
C SER A 152 -9.06 -8.30 0.48
N VAL A 153 -7.82 -7.98 0.88
CA VAL A 153 -6.65 -8.80 0.61
C VAL A 153 -5.72 -8.78 1.81
N PHE A 154 -5.30 -9.95 2.25
CA PHE A 154 -4.27 -10.11 3.28
C PHE A 154 -2.98 -10.58 2.62
N GLY A 155 -2.01 -9.69 2.53
CA GLY A 155 -0.74 -9.98 1.90
C GLY A 155 0.16 -10.90 2.74
N VAL A 156 1.11 -11.52 2.07
CA VAL A 156 2.22 -12.22 2.72
C VAL A 156 3.41 -11.27 2.70
N ILE A 157 4.00 -11.02 3.88
CA ILE A 157 5.12 -10.09 4.03
C ILE A 157 6.30 -10.55 3.16
N TYR A 158 6.92 -9.62 2.44
CA TYR A 158 8.12 -9.89 1.66
C TYR A 158 9.37 -9.68 2.53
N PRO A 159 10.08 -10.75 2.94
CA PRO A 159 11.26 -10.59 3.80
C PRO A 159 12.34 -9.75 3.09
N PRO A 160 13.07 -8.88 3.79
CA PRO A 160 13.09 -8.66 5.24
C PRO A 160 12.10 -7.59 5.75
N GLN A 161 11.17 -7.09 4.94
CA GLN A 161 10.16 -6.12 5.39
C GLN A 161 9.36 -6.66 6.57
N VAL A 162 8.84 -5.76 7.42
CA VAL A 162 8.06 -6.14 8.60
C VAL A 162 6.55 -6.00 8.43
N ALA A 163 6.10 -5.44 7.30
CA ALA A 163 4.67 -5.28 7.05
C ALA A 163 4.32 -5.22 5.56
N ILE A 164 3.06 -5.50 5.26
CA ILE A 164 2.41 -5.30 3.97
C ILE A 164 1.00 -4.77 4.19
N VAL A 165 0.62 -3.75 3.42
CA VAL A 165 -0.72 -3.15 3.42
C VAL A 165 -1.48 -3.60 2.19
N GLY A 166 -2.73 -4.00 2.37
CA GLY A 166 -3.62 -4.42 1.31
C GLY A 166 -4.84 -3.52 1.19
N PHE A 167 -5.22 -3.20 -0.05
CA PHE A 167 -6.45 -2.50 -0.36
C PHE A 167 -7.33 -3.34 -1.27
N GLY A 168 -8.61 -3.45 -0.89
CA GLY A 168 -9.63 -4.02 -1.74
C GLY A 168 -10.28 -2.99 -2.66
N ARG A 169 -11.36 -3.41 -3.31
CA ARG A 169 -12.18 -2.56 -4.17
C ARG A 169 -12.93 -1.52 -3.35
N ILE A 170 -12.98 -0.29 -3.85
CA ILE A 170 -13.89 0.74 -3.32
C ILE A 170 -15.30 0.38 -3.77
N LEU A 171 -16.19 0.13 -2.81
CA LEU A 171 -17.57 -0.31 -3.03
C LEU A 171 -18.55 0.56 -2.26
N ASP A 172 -19.69 0.82 -2.86
CA ASP A 172 -20.81 1.42 -2.14
C ASP A 172 -21.35 0.44 -1.10
N GLN A 173 -21.29 0.85 0.18
CA GLN A 173 -21.71 0.03 1.32
C GLN A 173 -22.61 0.82 2.28
N PRO A 174 -23.51 0.13 3.02
CA PRO A 174 -24.24 0.75 4.12
C PRO A 174 -23.25 1.28 5.16
N TRP A 175 -23.47 2.52 5.58
CA TRP A 175 -22.63 3.20 6.56
C TRP A 175 -23.49 3.93 7.57
N ALA A 176 -23.28 3.64 8.85
CA ALA A 176 -23.98 4.30 9.95
C ALA A 176 -23.20 5.56 10.36
N GLU A 177 -23.85 6.71 10.31
CA GLU A 177 -23.30 8.01 10.72
C GLU A 177 -24.39 8.85 11.39
N GLN A 178 -24.12 9.38 12.57
CA GLN A 178 -25.05 10.24 13.32
C GLN A 178 -26.46 9.65 13.52
N GLY A 179 -26.54 8.34 13.77
CA GLY A 179 -27.80 7.63 13.97
C GLY A 179 -28.60 7.31 12.70
N MET A 180 -28.07 7.65 11.53
CA MET A 180 -28.68 7.34 10.23
C MET A 180 -27.84 6.30 9.47
N VAL A 181 -28.49 5.58 8.56
CA VAL A 181 -27.80 4.69 7.63
C VAL A 181 -27.86 5.30 6.22
N GLY A 182 -26.69 5.49 5.61
CA GLY A 182 -26.56 5.97 4.24
C GLY A 182 -25.67 5.06 3.42
N VAL A 183 -25.49 5.38 2.14
CA VAL A 183 -24.55 4.71 1.25
C VAL A 183 -23.25 5.50 1.21
N ARG A 184 -22.12 4.82 1.35
CA ARG A 184 -20.78 5.41 1.25
C ARG A 184 -19.87 4.57 0.39
N PRO A 185 -18.97 5.18 -0.40
CA PRO A 185 -17.86 4.47 -1.02
C PRO A 185 -16.86 4.06 0.05
N VAL A 186 -16.68 2.77 0.25
CA VAL A 186 -15.85 2.21 1.33
C VAL A 186 -14.74 1.36 0.74
N VAL A 187 -13.53 1.52 1.24
CA VAL A 187 -12.41 0.60 0.99
C VAL A 187 -12.12 -0.21 2.25
N THR A 188 -11.82 -1.49 2.08
CA THR A 188 -11.23 -2.29 3.16
C THR A 188 -9.71 -2.19 3.04
N ALA A 189 -9.08 -1.61 4.07
CA ALA A 189 -7.64 -1.61 4.25
C ALA A 189 -7.26 -2.72 5.23
N SER A 190 -6.27 -3.53 4.88
CA SER A 190 -5.71 -4.59 5.70
C SER A 190 -4.24 -4.35 5.98
N LEU A 191 -3.77 -4.86 7.09
CA LEU A 191 -2.38 -4.90 7.51
C LEU A 191 -2.03 -6.34 7.85
N ALA A 192 -0.96 -6.87 7.25
CA ALA A 192 -0.25 -8.03 7.76
C ALA A 192 1.11 -7.55 8.26
N ALA A 193 1.44 -7.82 9.53
CA ALA A 193 2.69 -7.35 10.11
C ALA A 193 3.37 -8.42 10.96
N ASP A 194 4.68 -8.25 11.17
CA ASP A 194 5.55 -9.17 11.88
C ASP A 194 5.40 -8.97 13.40
N HIS A 195 4.88 -9.99 14.09
CA HIS A 195 4.65 -9.92 15.54
C HIS A 195 5.93 -9.91 16.37
N ARG A 196 7.08 -10.08 15.75
CA ARG A 196 8.39 -9.89 16.41
C ARG A 196 8.77 -8.42 16.47
N ALA A 197 8.34 -7.63 15.47
CA ALA A 197 8.65 -6.20 15.33
C ALA A 197 7.59 -5.30 15.97
N THR A 198 6.32 -5.66 15.84
CA THR A 198 5.17 -4.85 16.29
C THR A 198 4.04 -5.76 16.80
N ASP A 199 2.98 -5.15 17.32
CA ASP A 199 1.81 -5.84 17.87
C ASP A 199 0.49 -5.24 17.37
N GLY A 200 -0.63 -5.78 17.83
CA GLY A 200 -1.97 -5.33 17.46
C GLY A 200 -2.25 -3.86 17.84
N HIS A 201 -1.64 -3.34 18.92
CA HIS A 201 -1.80 -1.93 19.29
C HIS A 201 -1.14 -1.00 18.25
N ILE A 202 0.08 -1.32 17.84
CA ILE A 202 0.81 -0.57 16.82
C ILE A 202 0.09 -0.65 15.47
N GLY A 203 -0.36 -1.85 15.08
CA GLY A 203 -1.13 -2.04 13.84
C GLY A 203 -2.45 -1.28 13.84
N ALA A 204 -3.17 -1.24 14.95
CA ALA A 204 -4.42 -0.48 15.08
C ALA A 204 -4.17 1.04 14.95
N ARG A 205 -3.12 1.57 15.58
CA ARG A 205 -2.71 2.97 15.43
C ARG A 205 -2.39 3.33 13.99
N PHE A 206 -1.74 2.43 13.27
CA PHE A 206 -1.44 2.65 11.85
C PHE A 206 -2.71 2.71 10.99
N LEU A 207 -3.64 1.77 11.17
CA LEU A 207 -4.90 1.78 10.43
C LEU A 207 -5.78 3.00 10.76
N ASP A 208 -5.76 3.45 12.01
CA ASP A 208 -6.40 4.70 12.42
C ASP A 208 -5.75 5.92 11.75
N ALA A 209 -4.41 6.01 11.75
CA ALA A 209 -3.67 7.07 11.07
C ALA A 209 -3.96 7.09 9.55
N LEU A 210 -3.96 5.92 8.91
CA LEU A 210 -4.32 5.77 7.50
C LEU A 210 -5.74 6.29 7.23
N SER A 211 -6.71 5.92 8.07
CA SER A 211 -8.08 6.41 7.97
C SER A 211 -8.15 7.92 8.12
N ARG A 212 -7.50 8.50 9.12
CA ARG A 212 -7.45 9.96 9.34
C ARG A 212 -6.88 10.71 8.13
N HIS A 213 -5.77 10.24 7.57
CA HIS A 213 -5.17 10.86 6.39
C HIS A 213 -6.11 10.82 5.17
N LEU A 214 -6.89 9.76 5.00
CA LEU A 214 -7.89 9.66 3.93
C LEU A 214 -9.14 10.55 4.15
N GLN A 215 -9.40 10.99 5.41
CA GLN A 215 -10.44 11.99 5.69
C GLN A 215 -9.95 13.43 5.42
N HIS A 216 -8.64 13.67 5.34
CA HIS A 216 -8.02 14.98 5.10
C HIS A 216 -7.08 14.94 3.88
N PRO A 217 -7.60 14.58 2.68
CA PRO A 217 -6.78 14.36 1.48
C PRO A 217 -6.05 15.61 0.98
N GLU A 218 -6.51 16.80 1.36
CA GLU A 218 -5.86 18.09 1.05
C GLU A 218 -4.51 18.26 1.75
N GLN A 219 -4.20 17.43 2.75
CA GLN A 219 -2.93 17.44 3.50
C GLN A 219 -1.94 16.37 3.01
N LEU A 220 -2.31 15.64 1.98
CA LEU A 220 -1.49 14.56 1.43
C LEU A 220 -0.37 15.04 0.49
#